data_f43e463311367c41f461373baec6d192
#
_entry.id   f43e463311367c41f461373baec6d192
#
_cell.length_a   1.000
_cell.length_b   1.000
_cell.length_c   1.000
_cell.angle_alpha   90.00
_cell.angle_beta   90.00
_cell.angle_gamma   90.00
#
_symmetry.space_group_name_H-M   'P 1'
#
loop_
_entity.id
_entity.type
_entity.pdbx_description
1 polymer ?
#
loop_
_entity_poly.entity_id
_entity_poly.type
_entity_poly.pdbx_seq_one_letter_code
_entity_poly.pdbx_strand_id
1 'polypeptide(L)'
;MKWIKLYEEFESLSQEMIDLTNKLKKYDIPVELWGTGKSKTIKHLLDELNGDECYLEESESKITRYIEFVGVKIYYTDENDVRWALKEDRQEFNDGRTRRRNMPSSVSEKMKFGEDPLVGAIRGIKEELGIDIKGHQLTKRRDLHYNGGSLSYPGLDTKYKGHQYNCQIEREQFDPNGYIEIQKDKKTFFNWVKI
;
A
#
# COMPACT_ATOMS: atom_id res chain seq x y z
N MET A 1 -9.16 16.07 -32.49
CA MET A 1 -8.51 14.79 -32.10
C MET A 1 -8.29 14.64 -30.58
N LYS A 2 -7.69 15.60 -29.85
CA LYS A 2 -7.43 15.46 -28.41
C LYS A 2 -8.71 15.32 -27.55
N TRP A 3 -9.77 16.05 -27.87
CA TRP A 3 -11.06 16.01 -27.16
C TRP A 3 -11.86 14.73 -27.38
N ILE A 4 -11.82 14.18 -28.61
CA ILE A 4 -12.49 12.91 -28.95
C ILE A 4 -11.85 11.78 -28.16
N LYS A 5 -10.52 11.71 -28.12
CA LYS A 5 -9.79 10.69 -27.33
C LYS A 5 -10.07 10.78 -25.84
N LEU A 6 -10.16 12.00 -25.30
CA LEU A 6 -10.49 12.23 -23.89
C LEU A 6 -11.94 11.80 -23.56
N TYR A 7 -12.87 12.01 -24.49
CA TYR A 7 -14.27 11.59 -24.34
C TYR A 7 -14.41 10.06 -24.39
N GLU A 8 -13.73 9.40 -25.33
CA GLU A 8 -13.68 7.94 -25.45
C GLU A 8 -13.08 7.29 -24.19
N GLU A 9 -11.98 7.84 -23.64
CA GLU A 9 -11.38 7.39 -22.38
C GLU A 9 -12.34 7.56 -21.19
N PHE A 10 -13.08 8.66 -21.14
CA PHE A 10 -14.07 8.91 -20.07
C PHE A 10 -15.27 7.95 -20.16
N GLU A 11 -15.79 7.69 -21.36
CA GLU A 11 -16.87 6.71 -21.55
C GLU A 11 -16.43 5.30 -21.20
N SER A 12 -15.22 4.89 -21.62
CA SER A 12 -14.64 3.59 -21.30
C SER A 12 -14.52 3.40 -19.77
N LEU A 13 -13.94 4.37 -19.06
CA LEU A 13 -13.80 4.33 -17.60
C LEU A 13 -15.15 4.28 -16.88
N SER A 14 -16.16 4.99 -17.40
CA SER A 14 -17.52 4.96 -16.85
C SER A 14 -18.17 3.58 -17.02
N GLN A 15 -17.96 2.93 -18.17
CA GLN A 15 -18.48 1.59 -18.41
C GLN A 15 -17.80 0.55 -17.53
N GLU A 16 -16.47 0.58 -17.37
CA GLU A 16 -15.72 -0.30 -16.49
C GLU A 16 -16.19 -0.19 -15.04
N MET A 17 -16.46 1.02 -14.54
CA MET A 17 -17.01 1.23 -13.19
C MET A 17 -18.42 0.67 -13.06
N ILE A 18 -19.27 0.79 -14.08
CA ILE A 18 -20.62 0.21 -14.09
C ILE A 18 -20.54 -1.32 -14.03
N ASP A 19 -19.69 -1.92 -14.87
CA ASP A 19 -19.53 -3.37 -14.96
C ASP A 19 -18.97 -3.95 -13.65
N LEU A 20 -17.97 -3.31 -13.07
CA LEU A 20 -17.42 -3.68 -11.76
C LEU A 20 -18.47 -3.56 -10.64
N THR A 21 -19.26 -2.48 -10.65
CA THR A 21 -20.35 -2.27 -9.69
C THR A 21 -21.40 -3.39 -9.81
N ASN A 22 -21.84 -3.72 -11.02
CA ASN A 22 -22.81 -4.78 -11.27
C ASN A 22 -22.26 -6.15 -10.88
N LYS A 23 -20.98 -6.40 -11.16
CA LYS A 23 -20.28 -7.63 -10.73
C LYS A 23 -20.32 -7.77 -9.20
N LEU A 24 -19.94 -6.73 -8.44
CA LEU A 24 -19.91 -6.76 -6.98
C LEU A 24 -21.31 -6.92 -6.38
N LYS A 25 -22.32 -6.27 -6.94
CA LYS A 25 -23.73 -6.38 -6.48
C LYS A 25 -24.31 -7.79 -6.62
N LYS A 26 -23.85 -8.60 -7.58
CA LYS A 26 -24.26 -10.02 -7.69
C LYS A 26 -23.90 -10.84 -6.45
N TYR A 27 -22.93 -10.37 -5.67
CA TYR A 27 -22.46 -11.00 -4.44
C TYR A 27 -22.87 -10.23 -3.19
N ASP A 28 -23.92 -9.42 -3.28
CA ASP A 28 -24.47 -8.60 -2.19
C ASP A 28 -23.45 -7.65 -1.54
N ILE A 29 -22.43 -7.20 -2.29
CA ILE A 29 -21.46 -6.22 -1.81
C ILE A 29 -22.12 -4.82 -1.79
N PRO A 30 -22.15 -4.14 -0.62
CA PRO A 30 -22.87 -2.87 -0.46
C PRO A 30 -22.04 -1.69 -1.01
N VAL A 31 -21.84 -1.64 -2.33
CA VAL A 31 -21.01 -0.62 -3.00
C VAL A 31 -21.53 0.80 -2.84
N GLU A 32 -22.81 0.97 -2.52
CA GLU A 32 -23.44 2.27 -2.23
C GLU A 32 -22.96 2.90 -0.91
N LEU A 33 -22.34 2.12 -0.02
CA LEU A 33 -21.74 2.61 1.21
C LEU A 33 -20.28 3.08 1.00
N TRP A 34 -19.73 2.82 -0.18
CA TRP A 34 -18.35 3.17 -0.48
C TRP A 34 -18.19 4.67 -0.78
N GLY A 35 -17.01 5.20 -0.50
CA GLY A 35 -16.72 6.63 -0.66
C GLY A 35 -17.14 7.50 0.52
N THR A 36 -17.61 6.87 1.61
CA THR A 36 -17.98 7.58 2.84
C THR A 36 -17.02 7.23 3.99
N GLY A 37 -16.75 8.19 4.87
CA GLY A 37 -15.89 7.98 6.04
C GLY A 37 -14.46 7.57 5.66
N LYS A 38 -14.09 6.31 5.97
CA LYS A 38 -12.75 5.74 5.67
C LYS A 38 -12.75 4.84 4.44
N SER A 39 -13.91 4.59 3.84
CA SER A 39 -14.02 3.71 2.68
C SER A 39 -13.56 4.42 1.40
N LYS A 40 -12.98 3.65 0.50
CA LYS A 40 -12.61 4.06 -0.85
C LYS A 40 -13.82 3.93 -1.78
N THR A 41 -13.77 4.56 -2.94
CA THR A 41 -14.82 4.49 -3.98
C THR A 41 -14.59 3.30 -4.90
N ILE A 42 -15.59 3.01 -5.75
CA ILE A 42 -15.48 2.02 -6.82
C ILE A 42 -14.34 2.37 -7.81
N LYS A 43 -14.12 3.67 -8.06
CA LYS A 43 -13.00 4.13 -8.89
C LYS A 43 -11.66 3.73 -8.31
N HIS A 44 -11.47 3.87 -7.01
CA HIS A 44 -10.22 3.44 -6.38
C HIS A 44 -9.99 1.93 -6.48
N LEU A 45 -11.06 1.11 -6.40
CA LEU A 45 -10.91 -0.33 -6.61
C LEU A 45 -10.55 -0.64 -8.07
N LEU A 46 -11.18 0.03 -9.02
CA LEU A 46 -10.86 -0.11 -10.43
C LEU A 46 -9.41 0.30 -10.72
N ASP A 47 -8.95 1.42 -10.16
CA ASP A 47 -7.56 1.87 -10.28
C ASP A 47 -6.57 0.82 -9.73
N GLU A 48 -6.90 0.19 -8.57
CA GLU A 48 -6.08 -0.88 -7.97
C GLU A 48 -6.06 -2.15 -8.84
N LEU A 49 -7.18 -2.51 -9.48
CA LEU A 49 -7.27 -3.64 -10.42
C LEU A 49 -6.46 -3.38 -11.69
N ASN A 50 -6.63 -2.19 -12.27
CA ASN A 50 -5.93 -1.80 -13.51
C ASN A 50 -4.42 -1.56 -13.28
N GLY A 51 -4.02 -1.28 -12.03
CA GLY A 51 -2.63 -1.15 -11.61
C GLY A 51 -1.96 -2.46 -11.18
N ASP A 52 -2.64 -3.61 -11.31
CA ASP A 52 -2.19 -4.93 -10.84
C ASP A 52 -1.88 -4.99 -9.34
N GLU A 53 -2.43 -4.07 -8.54
CA GLU A 53 -2.24 -4.02 -7.07
C GLU A 53 -3.15 -4.98 -6.31
N CYS A 54 -4.19 -5.50 -6.95
CA CYS A 54 -5.07 -6.53 -6.42
C CYS A 54 -5.77 -7.25 -7.58
N TYR A 55 -6.39 -8.38 -7.27
CA TYR A 55 -7.32 -9.05 -8.20
C TYR A 55 -8.55 -9.56 -7.46
N LEU A 56 -9.60 -9.86 -8.22
CA LEU A 56 -10.84 -10.44 -7.72
C LEU A 56 -10.97 -11.89 -8.18
N GLU A 57 -11.24 -12.77 -7.25
CA GLU A 57 -11.59 -14.17 -7.51
C GLU A 57 -13.07 -14.39 -7.24
N GLU A 58 -13.77 -14.96 -8.21
CA GLU A 58 -15.19 -15.29 -8.12
C GLU A 58 -15.36 -16.78 -7.86
N SER A 59 -16.28 -17.11 -6.96
CA SER A 59 -16.80 -18.45 -6.77
C SER A 59 -18.32 -18.43 -6.93
N GLU A 60 -19.01 -19.57 -6.83
CA GLU A 60 -20.47 -19.63 -6.97
C GLU A 60 -21.22 -18.72 -5.98
N SER A 61 -20.69 -18.54 -4.77
CA SER A 61 -21.37 -17.84 -3.68
C SER A 61 -20.71 -16.55 -3.21
N LYS A 62 -19.49 -16.24 -3.67
CA LYS A 62 -18.78 -15.05 -3.20
C LYS A 62 -17.72 -14.55 -4.17
N ILE A 63 -17.40 -13.28 -4.02
CA ILE A 63 -16.26 -12.62 -4.64
C ILE A 63 -15.25 -12.25 -3.54
N THR A 64 -13.97 -12.49 -3.79
CA THR A 64 -12.89 -12.23 -2.82
C THR A 64 -11.80 -11.41 -3.49
N ARG A 65 -11.35 -10.35 -2.82
CA ARG A 65 -10.22 -9.54 -3.24
C ARG A 65 -8.93 -10.13 -2.69
N TYR A 66 -7.90 -10.20 -3.51
CA TYR A 66 -6.56 -10.66 -3.14
C TYR A 66 -5.58 -9.52 -3.22
N ILE A 67 -4.76 -9.38 -2.18
CA ILE A 67 -3.68 -8.40 -2.10
C ILE A 67 -2.40 -9.12 -1.69
N GLU A 68 -1.33 -8.89 -2.45
CA GLU A 68 0.03 -9.14 -1.97
C GLU A 68 0.68 -7.83 -1.55
N PHE A 69 1.48 -7.87 -0.49
CA PHE A 69 2.21 -6.69 -0.02
C PHE A 69 3.54 -7.08 0.61
N VAL A 70 4.47 -6.15 0.59
CA VAL A 70 5.71 -6.25 1.36
C VAL A 70 5.64 -5.33 2.57
N GLY A 71 6.19 -5.80 3.69
CA GLY A 71 6.39 -4.97 4.88
C GLY A 71 7.86 -5.00 5.27
N VAL A 72 8.48 -3.84 5.38
CA VAL A 72 9.92 -3.76 5.69
C VAL A 72 10.12 -3.02 7.00
N LYS A 73 10.87 -3.64 7.93
CA LYS A 73 11.41 -2.95 9.10
C LYS A 73 12.81 -2.46 8.77
N ILE A 74 13.04 -1.17 8.91
CA ILE A 74 14.32 -0.54 8.58
C ILE A 74 15.06 -0.22 9.85
N TYR A 75 16.34 -0.59 9.85
CA TYR A 75 17.25 -0.43 10.97
C TYR A 75 18.52 0.28 10.55
N TYR A 76 19.11 0.99 11.50
CA TYR A 76 20.45 1.55 11.42
C TYR A 76 21.20 1.23 12.71
N THR A 77 22.48 0.91 12.61
CA THR A 77 23.37 0.75 13.77
C THR A 77 24.47 1.79 13.65
N ASP A 78 24.61 2.63 14.67
CA ASP A 78 25.62 3.69 14.67
C ASP A 78 27.03 3.18 15.10
N GLU A 79 28.01 4.07 15.10
CA GLU A 79 29.40 3.79 15.45
C GLU A 79 29.62 3.37 16.93
N ASN A 80 28.63 3.57 17.79
CA ASN A 80 28.63 3.16 19.19
C ASN A 80 27.83 1.87 19.42
N ASP A 81 27.55 1.09 18.36
CA ASP A 81 26.70 -0.10 18.39
C ASP A 81 25.25 0.15 18.89
N VAL A 82 24.81 1.40 18.87
CA VAL A 82 23.41 1.71 19.20
C VAL A 82 22.52 1.45 17.97
N ARG A 83 21.49 0.66 18.19
CA ARG A 83 20.54 0.27 17.16
C ARG A 83 19.31 1.17 17.16
N TRP A 84 18.91 1.60 15.97
CA TRP A 84 17.78 2.46 15.69
C TRP A 84 16.80 1.76 14.74
N ALA A 85 15.52 1.92 14.99
CA ALA A 85 14.46 1.46 14.09
C ALA A 85 13.70 2.66 13.52
N LEU A 86 13.50 2.68 12.21
CA LEU A 86 12.65 3.68 11.58
C LEU A 86 11.19 3.37 11.83
N LYS A 87 10.41 4.38 12.23
CA LYS A 87 8.98 4.27 12.51
C LYS A 87 8.21 5.39 11.84
N GLU A 88 7.02 5.06 11.32
CA GLU A 88 6.06 6.10 10.98
C GLU A 88 5.65 6.83 12.26
N ASP A 89 5.87 8.14 12.29
CA ASP A 89 5.43 8.99 13.41
C ASP A 89 3.98 9.46 13.18
N ARG A 90 3.75 10.11 12.05
CA ARG A 90 2.44 10.68 11.74
C ARG A 90 2.24 10.88 10.24
N GLN A 91 0.99 11.08 9.88
CA GLN A 91 0.57 11.56 8.57
C GLN A 91 -0.15 12.91 8.74
N GLU A 92 0.23 13.89 7.94
CA GLU A 92 -0.41 15.21 7.88
C GLU A 92 -1.11 15.34 6.52
N PHE A 93 -2.43 15.52 6.55
CA PHE A 93 -3.25 15.67 5.36
C PHE A 93 -3.35 17.13 4.94
N ASN A 94 -3.54 17.38 3.64
CA ASN A 94 -3.67 18.75 3.10
C ASN A 94 -4.88 19.51 3.66
N ASP A 95 -5.86 18.81 4.23
CA ASP A 95 -7.03 19.40 4.90
C ASP A 95 -6.77 19.75 6.39
N GLY A 96 -5.52 19.63 6.86
CA GLY A 96 -5.11 19.96 8.21
C GLY A 96 -5.27 18.84 9.24
N ARG A 97 -5.87 17.70 8.87
CA ARG A 97 -5.96 16.54 9.77
C ARG A 97 -4.60 15.90 9.98
N THR A 98 -4.37 15.41 11.19
CA THR A 98 -3.20 14.57 11.51
C THR A 98 -3.65 13.19 11.96
N ARG A 99 -2.96 12.14 11.51
CA ARG A 99 -3.20 10.75 11.91
C ARG A 99 -1.91 10.10 12.38
N ARG A 100 -1.97 9.39 13.51
CA ARG A 100 -0.90 8.51 13.98
C ARG A 100 -1.35 7.05 13.85
N ARG A 101 -0.43 6.20 13.37
CA ARG A 101 -0.66 4.76 13.21
C ARG A 101 0.44 4.00 13.93
N ASN A 102 0.10 2.89 14.57
CA ASN A 102 1.10 1.97 15.10
C ASN A 102 1.39 0.89 14.06
N MET A 103 2.17 1.25 13.04
CA MET A 103 2.50 0.33 11.96
C MET A 103 3.53 -0.72 12.41
N PRO A 104 3.34 -2.01 12.06
CA PRO A 104 4.28 -3.08 12.42
C PRO A 104 5.56 -3.05 11.57
N SER A 105 5.55 -2.33 10.46
CA SER A 105 6.67 -2.14 9.51
C SER A 105 6.97 -0.65 9.37
N SER A 106 8.19 -0.31 8.96
CA SER A 106 8.59 1.05 8.61
C SER A 106 7.93 1.45 7.29
N VAL A 107 8.04 0.58 6.28
CA VAL A 107 7.46 0.72 4.94
C VAL A 107 6.49 -0.44 4.72
N SER A 108 5.36 -0.17 4.06
CA SER A 108 4.39 -1.20 3.67
C SER A 108 3.80 -0.87 2.31
N GLU A 109 4.20 -1.61 1.30
CA GLU A 109 3.87 -1.35 -0.10
C GLU A 109 3.12 -2.53 -0.71
N LYS A 110 2.09 -2.26 -1.52
CA LYS A 110 1.41 -3.27 -2.29
C LYS A 110 2.29 -3.76 -3.43
N MET A 111 2.26 -5.05 -3.66
CA MET A 111 2.95 -5.67 -4.78
C MET A 111 2.07 -5.66 -6.02
N LYS A 112 2.69 -5.56 -7.17
CA LYS A 112 2.04 -5.85 -8.45
C LYS A 112 1.91 -7.35 -8.61
N PHE A 113 0.90 -7.79 -9.35
CA PHE A 113 0.71 -9.21 -9.63
C PHE A 113 1.95 -9.82 -10.30
N GLY A 114 2.50 -10.87 -9.69
CA GLY A 114 3.72 -11.55 -10.17
C GLY A 114 5.03 -10.83 -9.89
N GLU A 115 5.01 -9.70 -9.19
CA GLU A 115 6.24 -9.02 -8.75
C GLU A 115 7.02 -9.88 -7.75
N ASP A 116 8.35 -9.95 -7.91
CA ASP A 116 9.20 -10.58 -6.91
C ASP A 116 9.17 -9.78 -5.59
N PRO A 117 8.96 -10.42 -4.42
CA PRO A 117 8.85 -9.70 -3.15
C PRO A 117 10.08 -8.89 -2.75
N LEU A 118 11.28 -9.30 -3.16
CA LEU A 118 12.50 -8.54 -2.92
C LEU A 118 12.51 -7.26 -3.76
N VAL A 119 12.09 -7.34 -5.01
CA VAL A 119 11.96 -6.19 -5.92
C VAL A 119 10.90 -5.23 -5.39
N GLY A 120 9.74 -5.73 -4.97
CA GLY A 120 8.68 -4.93 -4.34
C GLY A 120 9.15 -4.20 -3.07
N ALA A 121 9.97 -4.87 -2.22
CA ALA A 121 10.55 -4.26 -1.02
C ALA A 121 11.53 -3.11 -1.36
N ILE A 122 12.39 -3.30 -2.36
CA ILE A 122 13.34 -2.28 -2.83
C ILE A 122 12.57 -1.08 -3.40
N ARG A 123 11.58 -1.34 -4.24
CA ARG A 123 10.72 -0.31 -4.83
C ARG A 123 9.99 0.51 -3.74
N GLY A 124 9.32 -0.16 -2.80
CA GLY A 124 8.59 0.52 -1.72
C GLY A 124 9.48 1.39 -0.85
N ILE A 125 10.70 0.95 -0.51
CA ILE A 125 11.66 1.78 0.23
C ILE A 125 12.06 3.02 -0.60
N LYS A 126 12.29 2.85 -1.91
CA LYS A 126 12.64 3.96 -2.79
C LYS A 126 11.50 4.97 -2.92
N GLU A 127 10.27 4.49 -3.09
CA GLU A 127 9.09 5.33 -3.27
C GLU A 127 8.73 6.10 -1.99
N GLU A 128 8.72 5.43 -0.82
CA GLU A 128 8.32 6.07 0.44
C GLU A 128 9.43 6.91 1.09
N LEU A 129 10.71 6.50 0.96
CA LEU A 129 11.83 7.13 1.69
C LEU A 129 12.87 7.81 0.80
N GLY A 130 12.83 7.57 -0.51
CA GLY A 130 13.84 8.07 -1.44
C GLY A 130 15.20 7.38 -1.37
N ILE A 131 15.33 6.30 -0.58
CA ILE A 131 16.60 5.60 -0.35
C ILE A 131 16.82 4.53 -1.44
N ASP A 132 18.02 4.50 -2.02
CA ASP A 132 18.45 3.40 -2.87
C ASP A 132 19.12 2.31 -2.02
N ILE A 133 18.54 1.10 -2.03
CA ILE A 133 19.08 -0.06 -1.32
C ILE A 133 19.41 -1.20 -2.27
N LYS A 134 20.26 -2.10 -1.81
CA LYS A 134 20.65 -3.31 -2.53
C LYS A 134 20.03 -4.54 -1.88
N GLY A 135 19.80 -5.59 -2.66
CA GLY A 135 19.15 -6.81 -2.17
C GLY A 135 19.83 -7.46 -0.96
N HIS A 136 21.16 -7.36 -0.83
CA HIS A 136 21.88 -7.92 0.31
C HIS A 136 21.62 -7.20 1.65
N GLN A 137 21.07 -5.98 1.62
CA GLN A 137 20.66 -5.23 2.82
C GLN A 137 19.32 -5.74 3.37
N LEU A 138 18.58 -6.55 2.59
CA LEU A 138 17.29 -7.12 2.95
C LEU A 138 17.43 -8.57 3.40
N THR A 139 16.84 -8.88 4.55
CA THR A 139 16.73 -10.24 5.07
C THR A 139 15.27 -10.61 5.23
N LYS A 140 14.83 -11.66 4.53
CA LYS A 140 13.46 -12.17 4.66
C LYS A 140 13.22 -12.68 6.09
N ARG A 141 12.08 -12.31 6.67
CA ARG A 141 11.68 -12.75 8.01
C ARG A 141 10.65 -13.87 7.96
N ARG A 142 9.51 -13.60 7.33
CA ARG A 142 8.38 -14.54 7.24
C ARG A 142 7.38 -14.08 6.19
N ASP A 143 6.54 -15.00 5.79
CA ASP A 143 5.30 -14.69 5.06
C ASP A 143 4.12 -14.62 6.03
N LEU A 144 3.13 -13.82 5.71
CA LEU A 144 1.88 -13.66 6.45
C LEU A 144 0.72 -14.00 5.52
N HIS A 145 -0.24 -14.75 6.05
CA HIS A 145 -1.50 -15.02 5.35
C HIS A 145 -2.62 -14.75 6.33
N TYR A 146 -3.54 -13.87 5.96
CA TYR A 146 -4.75 -13.65 6.75
C TYR A 146 -5.91 -13.22 5.87
N ASN A 147 -7.12 -13.50 6.36
CA ASN A 147 -8.35 -13.10 5.73
C ASN A 147 -9.06 -12.09 6.62
N GLY A 148 -9.75 -11.14 6.03
CA GLY A 148 -10.52 -10.16 6.78
C GLY A 148 -11.38 -9.29 5.89
N GLY A 149 -12.34 -8.62 6.50
CA GLY A 149 -13.08 -7.56 5.83
C GLY A 149 -12.17 -6.36 5.56
N SER A 150 -12.38 -5.70 4.45
CA SER A 150 -11.64 -4.50 4.09
C SER A 150 -12.28 -3.25 4.70
N LEU A 151 -11.54 -2.49 5.50
CA LEU A 151 -11.98 -1.16 5.92
C LEU A 151 -12.10 -0.17 4.75
N SER A 152 -11.30 -0.41 3.69
CA SER A 152 -11.36 0.41 2.47
C SER A 152 -12.55 0.08 1.58
N TYR A 153 -13.02 -1.18 1.62
CA TYR A 153 -14.13 -1.67 0.80
C TYR A 153 -15.06 -2.53 1.67
N PRO A 154 -15.93 -1.90 2.50
CA PRO A 154 -16.84 -2.61 3.38
C PRO A 154 -17.69 -3.65 2.64
N GLY A 155 -17.83 -4.83 3.23
CA GLY A 155 -18.56 -5.95 2.63
C GLY A 155 -17.74 -6.81 1.66
N LEU A 156 -16.59 -6.33 1.17
CA LEU A 156 -15.73 -7.09 0.28
C LEU A 156 -14.68 -7.88 1.10
N ASP A 157 -14.81 -9.20 1.11
CA ASP A 157 -13.80 -10.08 1.71
C ASP A 157 -12.45 -9.89 1.03
N THR A 158 -11.39 -9.82 1.84
CA THR A 158 -10.04 -9.68 1.32
C THR A 158 -9.11 -10.72 1.92
N LYS A 159 -8.36 -11.39 1.05
CA LYS A 159 -7.22 -12.24 1.41
C LYS A 159 -5.92 -11.46 1.23
N TYR A 160 -5.08 -11.51 2.23
CA TYR A 160 -3.80 -10.81 2.27
C TYR A 160 -2.67 -11.83 2.33
N LYS A 161 -1.68 -11.64 1.46
CA LYS A 161 -0.40 -12.34 1.50
C LYS A 161 0.69 -11.29 1.68
N GLY A 162 1.38 -11.32 2.80
CA GLY A 162 2.42 -10.35 3.14
C GLY A 162 3.79 -10.99 3.19
N HIS A 163 4.80 -10.31 2.66
CA HIS A 163 6.19 -10.70 2.71
C HIS A 163 6.94 -9.73 3.63
N GLN A 164 7.46 -10.24 4.75
CA GLN A 164 8.11 -9.42 5.76
C GLN A 164 9.64 -9.48 5.64
N TYR A 165 10.27 -8.30 5.61
CA TYR A 165 11.72 -8.15 5.55
C TYR A 165 12.23 -7.27 6.70
N ASN A 166 13.51 -7.47 7.05
CA ASN A 166 14.33 -6.49 7.74
C ASN A 166 15.29 -5.88 6.72
N CYS A 167 15.50 -4.58 6.80
CA CYS A 167 16.51 -3.86 6.03
C CYS A 167 17.50 -3.21 6.99
N GLN A 168 18.78 -3.49 6.83
CA GLN A 168 19.84 -2.77 7.52
C GLN A 168 20.42 -1.75 6.55
N ILE A 169 20.25 -0.46 6.84
CA ILE A 169 20.81 0.62 6.01
C ILE A 169 22.21 0.98 6.42
N GLU A 170 22.96 1.54 5.48
CA GLU A 170 24.34 2.01 5.63
C GLU A 170 24.37 3.48 6.11
N ARG A 171 25.54 3.95 6.54
CA ARG A 171 25.75 5.31 7.08
C ARG A 171 25.35 6.40 6.08
N GLU A 172 25.65 6.19 4.81
CA GLU A 172 25.39 7.13 3.70
C GLU A 172 23.89 7.28 3.41
N GLN A 173 23.10 6.28 3.82
CA GLN A 173 21.64 6.25 3.64
C GLN A 173 20.89 6.80 4.87
N PHE A 174 21.59 6.97 6.00
CA PHE A 174 20.99 7.39 7.25
C PHE A 174 20.86 8.92 7.34
N ASP A 175 19.63 9.41 7.47
CA ASP A 175 19.35 10.81 7.84
C ASP A 175 18.88 10.85 9.29
N PRO A 176 19.61 11.52 10.22
CA PRO A 176 19.21 11.61 11.62
C PRO A 176 17.88 12.35 11.85
N ASN A 177 17.44 13.17 10.89
CA ASN A 177 16.16 13.87 10.94
C ASN A 177 14.98 12.97 10.51
N GLY A 178 15.25 11.72 10.09
CA GLY A 178 14.25 10.83 9.53
C GLY A 178 13.91 11.14 8.07
N TYR A 179 12.74 10.68 7.63
CA TYR A 179 12.33 10.80 6.23
C TYR A 179 10.92 11.36 6.12
N ILE A 180 10.60 11.95 4.98
CA ILE A 180 9.27 12.47 4.67
C ILE A 180 8.85 11.96 3.30
N GLU A 181 7.79 11.18 3.27
CA GLU A 181 7.09 10.85 2.03
C GLU A 181 6.09 11.95 1.69
N ILE A 182 6.15 12.47 0.48
CA ILE A 182 5.21 13.49 -0.01
C ILE A 182 4.27 12.84 -1.03
N GLN A 183 2.99 12.74 -0.67
CA GLN A 183 1.92 12.27 -1.54
C GLN A 183 1.00 13.44 -1.95
N LYS A 184 0.12 13.18 -2.91
CA LYS A 184 -0.79 14.21 -3.46
C LYS A 184 -1.69 14.85 -2.38
N ASP A 185 -2.12 14.07 -1.40
CA ASP A 185 -3.12 14.43 -0.39
C ASP A 185 -2.56 14.55 1.04
N LYS A 186 -1.33 14.08 1.26
CA LYS A 186 -0.71 14.02 2.60
C LYS A 186 0.81 13.97 2.55
N LYS A 187 1.41 14.18 3.73
CA LYS A 187 2.81 13.87 4.03
C LYS A 187 2.87 12.81 5.13
N THR A 188 3.76 11.84 4.98
CA THR A 188 4.06 10.83 6.01
C THR A 188 5.45 11.09 6.57
N PHE A 189 5.56 11.19 7.89
CA PHE A 189 6.81 11.46 8.61
C PHE A 189 7.32 10.19 9.27
N PHE A 190 8.61 9.92 9.10
CA PHE A 190 9.28 8.77 9.68
C PHE A 190 10.43 9.24 10.58
N ASN A 191 10.45 8.75 11.81
CA ASN A 191 11.46 9.10 12.81
C ASN A 191 12.20 7.86 13.31
N TRP A 192 13.44 8.05 13.72
CA TRP A 192 14.26 7.01 14.33
C TRP A 192 13.91 6.85 15.81
N VAL A 193 13.78 5.61 16.24
CA VAL A 193 13.55 5.22 17.63
C VAL A 193 14.65 4.26 18.05
N LYS A 194 15.32 4.57 19.16
CA LYS A 194 16.34 3.68 19.74
C LYS A 194 15.71 2.38 20.25
N ILE A 195 16.34 1.24 19.99
CA ILE A 195 15.87 -0.10 20.37
C ILE A 195 16.96 -0.92 21.03
#